data_d11c6a1c6543adef7de197bce1220bfc
#
_entry.id   d11c6a1c6543adef7de197bce1220bfc
#
_cell.length_a   1.000
_cell.length_b   1.000
_cell.length_c   1.000
_cell.angle_alpha   90.00
_cell.angle_beta   90.00
_cell.angle_gamma   90.00
#
_symmetry.space_group_name_H-M   'P 1'
#
loop_
_entity.id
_entity.type
_entity.pdbx_description
1 polymer ?
#
loop_
_entity_poly.entity_id
_entity_poly.type
_entity_poly.pdbx_seq_one_letter_code
_entity_poly.pdbx_strand_id
1 'polypeptide(L)'
;GGNHFIHAIRRNVDLNCILFNNEIYGLTKGQYSPTTKLGKVTKTSPYGTIEKPFNPGELAIGAKATFFARTVDADVELTKSCLLAAARHQGMSVVECLVNCVIFNNKTHADFAGDKATRAERTIVLRHGEKMLFGANNEKGLVFEDMRLKVVTVGQDGYTLDKILTHDAHTKDTTLHSMLAAMKYPDYPVALGVIRSVEDEIVYDQAVEKQVEEVKAQSKIHCVDDLLHSGATWEI
;
A
#
# COMPACT_ATOMS: atom_id res chain seq x y z
N GLY A 1 -9.74 12.25 -0.82
CA GLY A 1 -9.33 11.26 -1.78
C GLY A 1 -9.74 9.81 -1.50
N GLY A 2 -10.21 9.44 -0.26
CA GLY A 2 -10.48 8.04 0.10
C GLY A 2 -11.45 7.33 -0.84
N ASN A 3 -12.50 7.99 -1.27
CA ASN A 3 -13.47 7.45 -2.24
C ASN A 3 -12.82 7.04 -3.56
N HIS A 4 -12.06 7.95 -4.18
CA HIS A 4 -11.37 7.67 -5.44
C HIS A 4 -10.30 6.58 -5.26
N PHE A 5 -9.59 6.59 -4.14
CA PHE A 5 -8.60 5.60 -3.79
C PHE A 5 -9.20 4.18 -3.74
N ILE A 6 -10.29 4.00 -2.98
CA ILE A 6 -10.99 2.71 -2.88
C ILE A 6 -11.52 2.26 -4.25
N HIS A 7 -12.15 3.16 -5.01
CA HIS A 7 -12.74 2.81 -6.30
C HIS A 7 -11.73 2.51 -7.39
N ALA A 8 -10.58 3.17 -7.41
CA ALA A 8 -9.49 2.84 -8.33
C ALA A 8 -8.91 1.45 -7.99
N ILE A 9 -8.67 1.18 -6.71
CA ILE A 9 -8.14 -0.10 -6.23
C ILE A 9 -9.09 -1.26 -6.56
N ARG A 10 -10.38 -1.16 -6.14
CA ARG A 10 -11.32 -2.27 -6.33
C ARG A 10 -11.64 -2.58 -7.79
N ARG A 11 -11.42 -1.63 -8.69
CA ARG A 11 -11.55 -1.84 -10.14
C ARG A 11 -10.27 -2.37 -10.76
N ASN A 12 -9.18 -2.34 -10.05
CA ASN A 12 -7.85 -2.66 -10.56
C ASN A 12 -7.52 -1.86 -11.84
N VAL A 13 -7.74 -0.53 -11.79
CA VAL A 13 -7.41 0.39 -12.89
C VAL A 13 -5.90 0.40 -13.10
N ASP A 14 -5.41 0.37 -14.33
CA ASP A 14 -3.97 0.39 -14.62
C ASP A 14 -3.36 1.76 -14.29
N LEU A 15 -3.04 1.95 -13.01
CA LEU A 15 -2.61 3.22 -12.43
C LEU A 15 -1.61 3.00 -11.29
N ASN A 16 -0.53 3.78 -11.29
CA ASN A 16 0.41 3.83 -10.18
C ASN A 16 0.07 5.00 -9.23
N CYS A 17 -0.33 4.68 -8.00
CA CYS A 17 -0.58 5.66 -6.94
C CYS A 17 0.61 5.72 -5.99
N ILE A 18 1.34 6.83 -6.00
CA ILE A 18 2.43 7.08 -5.06
C ILE A 18 1.91 8.04 -3.99
N LEU A 19 1.77 7.54 -2.76
CA LEU A 19 1.26 8.28 -1.61
C LEU A 19 2.43 8.80 -0.77
N PHE A 20 2.71 10.09 -0.83
CA PHE A 20 3.67 10.76 0.06
C PHE A 20 3.05 10.98 1.43
N ASN A 21 3.37 10.12 2.40
CA ASN A 21 2.83 10.16 3.73
C ASN A 21 3.79 10.84 4.71
N ASN A 22 3.60 12.14 4.90
CA ASN A 22 4.35 12.96 5.86
C ASN A 22 3.52 13.29 7.13
N GLU A 23 2.37 12.65 7.29
CA GLU A 23 1.43 12.83 8.39
C GLU A 23 1.01 14.30 8.64
N ILE A 24 1.04 15.15 7.58
CA ILE A 24 0.60 16.56 7.67
C ILE A 24 0.26 17.11 6.29
N TYR A 25 -0.62 18.09 6.20
CA TYR A 25 -0.82 18.86 4.98
C TYR A 25 0.23 19.99 4.90
N GLY A 26 1.33 19.72 4.18
CA GLY A 26 2.43 20.68 4.04
C GLY A 26 2.11 21.86 3.12
N LEU A 27 1.41 21.62 1.99
CA LEU A 27 1.08 22.65 1.01
C LEU A 27 0.24 23.79 1.62
N THR A 28 -0.72 23.47 2.45
CA THR A 28 -1.61 24.41 3.12
C THR A 28 -1.09 24.92 4.46
N LYS A 29 0.21 24.70 4.74
CA LYS A 29 0.97 25.26 5.87
C LYS A 29 0.69 24.62 7.23
N GLY A 30 0.44 23.31 7.27
CA GLY A 30 0.54 22.50 8.49
C GLY A 30 -0.77 22.15 9.19
N GLN A 31 -1.86 21.96 8.45
CA GLN A 31 -3.06 21.33 8.97
C GLN A 31 -2.82 19.84 9.16
N TYR A 32 -3.51 19.22 10.14
CA TYR A 32 -3.46 17.79 10.29
C TYR A 32 -4.10 17.07 9.10
N SER A 33 -3.51 15.96 8.72
CA SER A 33 -3.97 15.05 7.65
C SER A 33 -4.67 13.82 8.25
N PRO A 34 -5.37 13.00 7.47
CA PRO A 34 -5.98 11.76 7.96
C PRO A 34 -4.99 10.76 8.57
N THR A 35 -3.68 10.89 8.29
CA THR A 35 -2.63 10.03 8.85
C THR A 35 -1.88 10.66 10.02
N THR A 36 -2.23 11.88 10.41
CA THR A 36 -1.62 12.58 11.55
C THR A 36 -1.88 11.84 12.86
N LYS A 37 -0.85 11.66 13.67
CA LYS A 37 -0.94 10.96 14.97
C LYS A 37 -1.93 11.65 15.91
N LEU A 38 -2.69 10.85 16.65
CA LEU A 38 -3.61 11.33 17.69
C LEU A 38 -2.86 12.23 18.69
N GLY A 39 -3.46 13.34 19.07
CA GLY A 39 -2.89 14.30 20.01
C GLY A 39 -1.84 15.25 19.42
N LYS A 40 -1.52 15.13 18.11
CA LYS A 40 -0.55 16.01 17.46
C LYS A 40 -1.05 17.46 17.45
N VAL A 41 -0.27 18.35 18.04
CA VAL A 41 -0.52 19.79 18.00
C VAL A 41 -0.08 20.37 16.65
N THR A 42 -0.95 21.14 16.02
CA THR A 42 -0.69 21.84 14.77
C THR A 42 -1.19 23.29 14.87
N LYS A 43 -0.88 24.13 13.90
CA LYS A 43 -1.35 25.54 13.90
C LYS A 43 -2.86 25.68 13.95
N THR A 44 -3.59 24.74 13.34
CA THR A 44 -5.05 24.73 13.29
C THR A 44 -5.69 23.81 14.33
N SER A 45 -4.88 23.08 15.08
CA SER A 45 -5.31 22.19 16.16
C SER A 45 -4.44 22.42 17.39
N PRO A 46 -4.58 23.58 18.07
CA PRO A 46 -3.69 23.99 19.14
C PRO A 46 -3.81 23.12 20.40
N TYR A 47 -4.90 22.38 20.54
CA TYR A 47 -5.13 21.44 21.65
C TYR A 47 -4.85 19.98 21.28
N GLY A 48 -4.26 19.75 20.08
CA GLY A 48 -4.01 18.42 19.53
C GLY A 48 -5.17 17.85 18.73
N THR A 49 -4.86 16.87 17.87
CA THR A 49 -5.86 16.14 17.09
C THR A 49 -6.61 15.15 17.96
N ILE A 50 -7.92 15.00 17.74
CA ILE A 50 -8.78 14.04 18.44
C ILE A 50 -9.17 12.85 17.57
N GLU A 51 -8.76 12.84 16.31
CA GLU A 51 -9.04 11.80 15.36
C GLU A 51 -7.95 10.72 15.38
N LYS A 52 -8.36 9.46 15.28
CA LYS A 52 -7.40 8.37 15.09
C LYS A 52 -6.87 8.38 13.66
N PRO A 53 -5.55 8.24 13.46
CA PRO A 53 -4.99 8.17 12.11
C PRO A 53 -5.47 6.90 11.42
N PHE A 54 -5.75 7.01 10.12
CA PHE A 54 -6.03 5.85 9.30
C PHE A 54 -4.75 5.32 8.65
N ASN A 55 -4.70 4.01 8.40
CA ASN A 55 -3.57 3.35 7.77
C ASN A 55 -3.86 3.12 6.28
N PRO A 56 -3.14 3.77 5.35
CA PRO A 56 -3.35 3.62 3.92
C PRO A 56 -3.15 2.19 3.42
N GLY A 57 -2.21 1.45 4.01
CA GLY A 57 -1.93 0.06 3.63
C GLY A 57 -3.07 -0.89 3.99
N GLU A 58 -3.64 -0.75 5.19
CA GLU A 58 -4.80 -1.54 5.60
C GLU A 58 -6.00 -1.25 4.70
N LEU A 59 -6.23 0.03 4.36
CA LEU A 59 -7.29 0.41 3.43
C LEU A 59 -7.06 -0.15 2.03
N ALA A 60 -5.83 -0.08 1.52
CA ALA A 60 -5.48 -0.61 0.20
C ALA A 60 -5.74 -2.12 0.12
N ILE A 61 -5.25 -2.89 1.10
CA ILE A 61 -5.43 -4.35 1.14
C ILE A 61 -6.90 -4.69 1.40
N GLY A 62 -7.59 -3.95 2.26
CA GLY A 62 -9.04 -4.09 2.49
C GLY A 62 -9.88 -3.84 1.23
N ALA A 63 -9.47 -2.91 0.38
CA ALA A 63 -10.05 -2.64 -0.93
C ALA A 63 -9.62 -3.65 -2.01
N LYS A 64 -8.83 -4.68 -1.66
CA LYS A 64 -8.32 -5.75 -2.53
C LYS A 64 -7.25 -5.28 -3.53
N ALA A 65 -6.37 -4.37 -3.09
CA ALA A 65 -5.21 -3.98 -3.90
C ALA A 65 -4.44 -5.21 -4.39
N THR A 66 -4.12 -5.23 -5.68
CA THR A 66 -3.27 -6.26 -6.29
C THR A 66 -1.80 -6.00 -6.01
N PHE A 67 -1.41 -4.72 -5.82
CA PHE A 67 -0.07 -4.33 -5.42
C PHE A 67 -0.09 -3.31 -4.28
N PHE A 68 0.72 -3.59 -3.25
CA PHE A 68 1.00 -2.64 -2.18
C PHE A 68 2.45 -2.74 -1.73
N ALA A 69 3.15 -1.62 -1.71
CA ALA A 69 4.49 -1.48 -1.16
C ALA A 69 4.56 -0.30 -0.19
N ARG A 70 5.48 -0.38 0.78
CA ARG A 70 5.79 0.73 1.69
C ARG A 70 7.29 0.98 1.70
N THR A 71 7.68 2.25 1.68
CA THR A 71 9.07 2.67 1.68
C THR A 71 9.26 3.91 2.56
N VAL A 72 10.51 4.28 2.78
CA VAL A 72 10.88 5.49 3.55
C VAL A 72 11.85 6.34 2.74
N ASP A 73 11.76 7.66 2.85
CA ASP A 73 12.60 8.63 2.13
C ASP A 73 14.11 8.48 2.43
N ALA A 74 14.42 7.96 3.62
CA ALA A 74 15.80 7.72 4.05
C ALA A 74 16.45 6.48 3.41
N ASP A 75 15.70 5.66 2.64
CA ASP A 75 16.21 4.49 1.90
C ASP A 75 15.87 4.61 0.41
N VAL A 76 16.75 5.30 -0.32
CA VAL A 76 16.55 5.61 -1.74
C VAL A 76 16.54 4.34 -2.61
N GLU A 77 17.40 3.36 -2.30
CA GLU A 77 17.48 2.12 -3.10
C GLU A 77 16.24 1.24 -2.91
N LEU A 78 15.74 1.14 -1.68
CA LEU A 78 14.47 0.45 -1.42
C LEU A 78 13.31 1.17 -2.13
N THR A 79 13.25 2.50 -2.04
CA THR A 79 12.22 3.30 -2.71
C THR A 79 12.25 3.09 -4.21
N LYS A 80 13.42 3.16 -4.83
CA LYS A 80 13.60 2.89 -6.26
C LYS A 80 13.13 1.48 -6.64
N SER A 81 13.50 0.46 -5.86
CA SER A 81 13.09 -0.91 -6.13
C SER A 81 11.57 -1.10 -6.06
N CYS A 82 10.91 -0.50 -5.06
CA CYS A 82 9.45 -0.53 -4.92
C CYS A 82 8.74 0.19 -6.06
N LEU A 83 9.23 1.36 -6.49
CA LEU A 83 8.67 2.11 -7.62
C LEU A 83 8.83 1.36 -8.94
N LEU A 84 9.97 0.71 -9.17
CA LEU A 84 10.18 -0.11 -10.36
C LEU A 84 9.29 -1.35 -10.36
N ALA A 85 9.07 -1.97 -9.20
CA ALA A 85 8.13 -3.09 -9.08
C ALA A 85 6.69 -2.64 -9.35
N ALA A 86 6.28 -1.50 -8.81
CA ALA A 86 4.97 -0.90 -9.06
C ALA A 86 4.75 -0.57 -10.55
N ALA A 87 5.77 0.00 -11.22
CA ALA A 87 5.69 0.36 -12.64
C ALA A 87 5.60 -0.86 -13.58
N ARG A 88 6.02 -2.04 -13.13
CA ARG A 88 5.92 -3.30 -13.89
C ARG A 88 4.64 -4.07 -13.62
N HIS A 89 3.97 -3.75 -12.53
CA HIS A 89 2.72 -4.39 -12.18
C HIS A 89 1.60 -3.96 -13.13
N GLN A 90 0.77 -4.89 -13.55
CA GLN A 90 -0.42 -4.60 -14.36
C GLN A 90 -1.63 -4.43 -13.45
N GLY A 91 -2.30 -3.29 -13.56
CA GLY A 91 -3.39 -2.89 -12.70
C GLY A 91 -2.97 -1.86 -11.63
N MET A 92 -3.76 -1.74 -10.57
CA MET A 92 -3.58 -0.69 -9.57
C MET A 92 -2.42 -0.99 -8.62
N SER A 93 -1.37 -0.18 -8.70
CA SER A 93 -0.26 -0.20 -7.75
C SER A 93 -0.39 0.93 -6.74
N VAL A 94 -0.17 0.61 -5.46
CA VAL A 94 -0.09 1.59 -4.38
C VAL A 94 1.27 1.50 -3.71
N VAL A 95 2.01 2.61 -3.71
CA VAL A 95 3.28 2.75 -3.01
C VAL A 95 3.15 3.84 -1.95
N GLU A 96 3.16 3.48 -0.68
CA GLU A 96 3.20 4.42 0.43
C GLU A 96 4.66 4.79 0.71
N CYS A 97 5.02 6.05 0.44
CA CYS A 97 6.32 6.60 0.77
C CYS A 97 6.21 7.38 2.10
N LEU A 98 6.79 6.85 3.16
CA LEU A 98 6.90 7.55 4.44
C LEU A 98 7.99 8.60 4.31
N VAL A 99 7.58 9.87 4.28
CA VAL A 99 8.49 10.99 4.00
C VAL A 99 8.47 12.00 5.14
N ASN A 100 9.57 12.72 5.32
CA ASN A 100 9.67 13.77 6.28
C ASN A 100 9.10 15.11 5.73
N CYS A 101 8.43 15.88 6.59
CA CYS A 101 8.11 17.29 6.29
C CYS A 101 8.93 18.20 7.20
N VAL A 102 10.10 18.65 6.73
CA VAL A 102 11.08 19.42 7.53
C VAL A 102 10.53 20.70 8.13
N ILE A 103 9.46 21.28 7.56
CA ILE A 103 8.90 22.56 7.99
C ILE A 103 7.75 22.37 8.99
N PHE A 104 6.80 21.48 8.69
CA PHE A 104 5.55 21.40 9.46
C PHE A 104 5.44 20.14 10.33
N ASN A 105 6.21 19.09 10.03
CA ASN A 105 6.20 17.85 10.79
C ASN A 105 7.57 17.16 10.76
N ASN A 106 8.59 17.91 11.15
CA ASN A 106 9.96 17.43 11.10
C ASN A 106 10.16 16.20 12.00
N LYS A 107 10.88 15.20 11.49
CA LYS A 107 11.21 13.95 12.16
C LYS A 107 9.97 13.07 12.50
N THR A 108 8.89 13.20 11.73
CA THR A 108 7.65 12.45 12.04
C THR A 108 7.84 10.93 12.08
N HIS A 109 8.76 10.39 11.28
CA HIS A 109 9.10 8.97 11.23
C HIS A 109 10.44 8.62 11.90
N ALA A 110 11.05 9.57 12.66
CA ALA A 110 12.37 9.35 13.27
C ALA A 110 12.40 8.20 14.29
N ASP A 111 11.27 7.86 14.88
CA ASP A 111 11.14 6.77 15.85
C ASP A 111 11.58 5.41 15.26
N PHE A 112 11.46 5.21 13.96
CA PHE A 112 11.86 3.97 13.29
C PHE A 112 12.71 4.18 12.02
N ALA A 113 12.71 5.39 11.43
CA ALA A 113 13.40 5.67 10.16
C ALA A 113 14.52 6.72 10.28
N GLY A 114 14.90 7.12 11.51
CA GLY A 114 15.84 8.22 11.76
C GLY A 114 17.21 7.99 11.15
N ASP A 115 17.95 7.03 11.65
CA ASP A 115 19.28 6.64 11.16
C ASP A 115 19.31 5.17 10.76
N LYS A 116 20.43 4.72 10.18
CA LYS A 116 20.57 3.35 9.66
C LYS A 116 20.46 2.30 10.77
N ALA A 117 21.00 2.55 11.95
CA ALA A 117 20.94 1.61 13.06
C ALA A 117 19.51 1.50 13.61
N THR A 118 18.85 2.62 13.80
CA THR A 118 17.44 2.68 14.21
C THR A 118 16.55 1.95 13.20
N ARG A 119 16.77 2.14 11.88
CA ARG A 119 16.02 1.42 10.85
C ARG A 119 16.25 -0.08 10.93
N ALA A 120 17.48 -0.54 11.05
CA ALA A 120 17.78 -1.97 11.15
C ALA A 120 17.01 -2.64 12.31
N GLU A 121 16.88 -1.96 13.44
CA GLU A 121 16.23 -2.48 14.64
C GLU A 121 14.70 -2.38 14.64
N ARG A 122 14.13 -1.41 13.90
CA ARG A 122 12.72 -1.01 14.04
C ARG A 122 11.91 -1.12 12.75
N THR A 123 12.55 -1.56 11.67
CA THR A 123 11.87 -1.87 10.40
C THR A 123 12.23 -3.28 9.93
N ILE A 124 11.38 -3.86 9.12
CA ILE A 124 11.63 -5.12 8.43
C ILE A 124 11.41 -4.90 6.94
N VAL A 125 12.42 -5.24 6.12
CA VAL A 125 12.33 -5.16 4.66
C VAL A 125 11.85 -6.50 4.12
N LEU A 126 10.65 -6.52 3.59
CA LEU A 126 10.01 -7.71 3.05
C LEU A 126 10.41 -7.92 1.58
N ARG A 127 10.85 -9.13 1.26
CA ARG A 127 11.13 -9.61 -0.10
C ARG A 127 10.48 -10.97 -0.31
N HIS A 128 9.85 -11.14 -1.45
CA HIS A 128 9.21 -12.41 -1.78
C HIS A 128 10.22 -13.57 -1.72
N GLY A 129 9.82 -14.66 -1.08
CA GLY A 129 10.64 -15.87 -0.91
C GLY A 129 11.70 -15.79 0.20
N GLU A 130 11.92 -14.63 0.82
CA GLU A 130 12.90 -14.48 1.90
C GLU A 130 12.26 -14.63 3.29
N LYS A 131 13.07 -15.06 4.27
CA LYS A 131 12.69 -15.11 5.68
C LYS A 131 12.45 -13.69 6.21
N MET A 132 11.39 -13.51 6.98
CA MET A 132 11.04 -12.23 7.60
C MET A 132 11.94 -11.93 8.79
N LEU A 133 13.18 -11.53 8.50
CA LEU A 133 14.22 -11.22 9.47
C LEU A 133 14.48 -9.72 9.54
N PHE A 134 14.89 -9.23 10.72
CA PHE A 134 15.33 -7.86 10.93
C PHE A 134 16.28 -7.78 12.14
N GLY A 135 16.74 -6.56 12.47
CA GLY A 135 17.79 -6.33 13.44
C GLY A 135 19.14 -6.12 12.76
N ALA A 136 20.12 -5.57 13.48
CA ALA A 136 21.43 -5.24 12.92
C ALA A 136 22.16 -6.44 12.30
N ASN A 137 21.92 -7.65 12.85
CA ASN A 137 22.51 -8.91 12.40
C ASN A 137 21.46 -9.93 11.95
N ASN A 138 20.23 -9.50 11.61
CA ASN A 138 19.08 -10.37 11.34
C ASN A 138 18.77 -11.36 12.46
N GLU A 139 18.99 -10.94 13.70
CA GLU A 139 18.79 -11.78 14.90
C GLU A 139 17.33 -11.86 15.34
N LYS A 140 16.45 -11.02 14.77
CA LYS A 140 15.01 -11.01 15.06
C LYS A 140 14.23 -11.49 13.85
N GLY A 141 13.06 -12.09 14.11
CA GLY A 141 12.19 -12.56 13.05
C GLY A 141 10.73 -12.57 13.45
N LEU A 142 9.87 -12.78 12.46
CA LEU A 142 8.42 -12.91 12.64
C LEU A 142 8.01 -14.37 12.59
N VAL A 143 7.19 -14.78 13.56
CA VAL A 143 6.48 -16.06 13.58
C VAL A 143 4.97 -15.81 13.68
N PHE A 144 4.17 -16.81 13.37
CA PHE A 144 2.71 -16.76 13.53
C PHE A 144 2.29 -17.77 14.60
N GLU A 145 1.88 -17.26 15.73
CA GLU A 145 1.45 -18.04 16.88
C GLU A 145 0.21 -17.42 17.53
N ASP A 146 -0.67 -18.21 18.08
CA ASP A 146 -1.90 -17.75 18.73
C ASP A 146 -2.72 -16.79 17.86
N MET A 147 -2.83 -17.09 16.56
CA MET A 147 -3.55 -16.29 15.57
C MET A 147 -3.03 -14.85 15.39
N ARG A 148 -1.76 -14.60 15.69
CA ARG A 148 -1.12 -13.29 15.57
C ARG A 148 0.34 -13.39 15.16
N LEU A 149 0.86 -12.30 14.61
CA LEU A 149 2.29 -12.15 14.43
C LEU A 149 2.96 -11.94 15.78
N LYS A 150 4.16 -12.51 15.95
CA LYS A 150 5.00 -12.35 17.12
C LYS A 150 6.44 -12.10 16.68
N VAL A 151 7.10 -11.15 17.34
CA VAL A 151 8.53 -10.91 17.17
C VAL A 151 9.29 -11.85 18.10
N VAL A 152 10.28 -12.55 17.56
CA VAL A 152 11.13 -13.50 18.31
C VAL A 152 12.60 -13.24 18.01
N THR A 153 13.48 -13.68 18.91
CA THR A 153 14.93 -13.72 18.68
C THR A 153 15.30 -15.10 18.19
N VAL A 154 15.96 -15.17 17.02
CA VAL A 154 16.40 -16.43 16.40
C VAL A 154 17.44 -17.10 17.29
N GLY A 155 17.27 -18.39 17.54
CA GLY A 155 18.14 -19.18 18.43
C GLY A 155 17.82 -19.09 19.92
N GLN A 156 16.81 -18.31 20.32
CA GLN A 156 16.32 -18.24 21.72
C GLN A 156 14.93 -18.87 21.84
N ASP A 157 14.59 -19.35 23.02
CA ASP A 157 13.28 -19.90 23.38
C ASP A 157 12.75 -20.98 22.40
N GLY A 158 13.66 -21.68 21.72
CA GLY A 158 13.33 -22.71 20.74
C GLY A 158 12.90 -22.16 19.36
N TYR A 159 13.10 -20.88 19.08
CA TYR A 159 12.84 -20.27 17.78
C TYR A 159 14.04 -20.40 16.86
N THR A 160 14.03 -21.41 16.04
CA THR A 160 15.03 -21.66 15.00
C THR A 160 14.67 -20.97 13.69
N LEU A 161 15.62 -20.82 12.78
CA LEU A 161 15.43 -20.10 11.51
C LEU A 161 14.29 -20.69 10.63
N ASP A 162 14.07 -22.00 10.71
CA ASP A 162 12.99 -22.69 9.99
C ASP A 162 11.60 -22.26 10.45
N LYS A 163 11.42 -21.88 11.72
CA LYS A 163 10.16 -21.38 12.25
C LYS A 163 9.83 -19.95 11.84
N ILE A 164 10.82 -19.18 11.39
CA ILE A 164 10.58 -17.81 10.92
C ILE A 164 9.77 -17.86 9.63
N LEU A 165 8.75 -17.01 9.55
CA LEU A 165 7.91 -16.87 8.38
C LEU A 165 8.72 -16.51 7.13
N THR A 166 8.33 -17.09 6.01
CA THR A 166 8.82 -16.68 4.68
C THR A 166 7.78 -15.76 4.05
N HIS A 167 8.20 -14.63 3.53
CA HIS A 167 7.28 -13.70 2.89
C HIS A 167 6.83 -14.21 1.53
N ASP A 168 5.52 -14.31 1.33
CA ASP A 168 4.91 -14.57 0.03
C ASP A 168 4.08 -13.36 -0.41
N ALA A 169 4.68 -12.51 -1.26
CA ALA A 169 4.00 -11.34 -1.81
C ALA A 169 2.92 -11.71 -2.84
N HIS A 170 2.94 -12.94 -3.38
CA HIS A 170 2.11 -13.36 -4.49
C HIS A 170 0.88 -14.19 -4.08
N THR A 171 0.74 -14.53 -2.81
CA THR A 171 -0.47 -15.23 -2.35
C THR A 171 -1.73 -14.38 -2.54
N LYS A 172 -2.80 -15.00 -3.05
CA LYS A 172 -4.10 -14.32 -3.19
C LYS A 172 -4.74 -14.02 -1.83
N ASP A 173 -4.45 -14.81 -0.80
CA ASP A 173 -4.90 -14.57 0.58
C ASP A 173 -4.34 -13.25 1.11
N THR A 174 -5.22 -12.42 1.66
CA THR A 174 -4.86 -11.09 2.16
C THR A 174 -4.57 -11.05 3.67
N THR A 175 -4.75 -12.18 4.38
CA THR A 175 -4.69 -12.21 5.85
C THR A 175 -3.33 -11.76 6.37
N LEU A 176 -2.25 -12.42 5.93
CA LEU A 176 -0.89 -12.06 6.36
C LEU A 176 -0.49 -10.67 5.85
N HIS A 177 -0.84 -10.31 4.61
CA HIS A 177 -0.56 -8.98 4.07
C HIS A 177 -1.23 -7.88 4.88
N SER A 178 -2.47 -8.08 5.34
CA SER A 178 -3.19 -7.13 6.20
C SER A 178 -2.49 -6.96 7.55
N MET A 179 -2.06 -8.06 8.15
CA MET A 179 -1.29 -8.02 9.41
C MET A 179 0.04 -7.29 9.23
N LEU A 180 0.78 -7.55 8.15
CA LEU A 180 2.04 -6.89 7.84
C LEU A 180 1.85 -5.39 7.60
N ALA A 181 0.80 -5.00 6.87
CA ALA A 181 0.48 -3.59 6.63
C ALA A 181 0.06 -2.85 7.92
N ALA A 182 -0.54 -3.55 8.87
CA ALA A 182 -0.97 -3.02 10.17
C ALA A 182 0.17 -2.89 11.18
N MET A 183 1.32 -3.56 10.96
CA MET A 183 2.46 -3.51 11.87
C MET A 183 2.96 -2.08 12.07
N LYS A 184 3.14 -1.68 13.33
CA LYS A 184 3.64 -0.36 13.70
C LYS A 184 4.52 -0.42 14.94
N TYR A 185 5.54 0.42 14.97
CA TYR A 185 6.38 0.62 16.15
C TYR A 185 5.57 1.35 17.25
N PRO A 186 5.75 0.99 18.57
CA PRO A 186 6.78 0.10 19.10
C PRO A 186 6.42 -1.38 19.15
N ASP A 187 5.16 -1.77 18.95
CA ASP A 187 4.70 -3.15 19.14
C ASP A 187 5.35 -4.13 18.14
N TYR A 188 5.57 -3.66 16.91
CA TYR A 188 6.19 -4.40 15.81
C TYR A 188 7.18 -3.54 15.04
N PRO A 189 8.11 -4.15 14.30
CA PRO A 189 8.87 -3.39 13.30
C PRO A 189 7.92 -2.87 12.21
N VAL A 190 8.22 -1.72 11.62
CA VAL A 190 7.45 -1.22 10.48
C VAL A 190 7.81 -2.03 9.24
N ALA A 191 6.81 -2.64 8.59
CA ALA A 191 7.01 -3.41 7.38
C ALA A 191 7.25 -2.47 6.18
N LEU A 192 8.38 -2.67 5.51
CA LEU A 192 8.83 -1.96 4.30
C LEU A 192 9.04 -2.96 3.16
N GLY A 193 9.13 -2.48 1.93
CA GLY A 193 9.29 -3.31 0.73
C GLY A 193 7.96 -3.62 0.08
N VAL A 194 7.97 -4.60 -0.82
CA VAL A 194 6.76 -5.06 -1.52
C VAL A 194 6.02 -6.04 -0.60
N ILE A 195 4.92 -5.58 -0.01
CA ILE A 195 4.10 -6.38 0.91
C ILE A 195 3.17 -7.30 0.14
N ARG A 196 2.63 -6.82 -0.99
CA ARG A 196 1.72 -7.58 -1.86
C ARG A 196 1.99 -7.27 -3.32
N SER A 197 2.01 -8.29 -4.17
CA SER A 197 2.14 -8.19 -5.62
C SER A 197 1.47 -9.40 -6.27
N VAL A 198 0.18 -9.31 -6.53
CA VAL A 198 -0.64 -10.41 -7.04
C VAL A 198 -1.13 -10.07 -8.43
N GLU A 199 -0.93 -10.96 -9.37
CA GLU A 199 -1.55 -10.83 -10.69
C GLU A 199 -3.06 -11.10 -10.58
N ASP A 200 -3.87 -10.23 -11.15
CA ASP A 200 -5.29 -10.40 -11.29
C ASP A 200 -5.63 -10.61 -12.78
N GLU A 201 -6.60 -11.45 -13.03
CA GLU A 201 -7.09 -11.74 -14.39
C GLU A 201 -7.86 -10.56 -14.98
N ILE A 202 -8.34 -9.65 -14.12
CA ILE A 202 -9.15 -8.49 -14.53
C ILE A 202 -8.39 -7.20 -14.25
N VAL A 203 -7.91 -6.55 -15.31
CA VAL A 203 -7.50 -5.15 -15.32
C VAL A 203 -8.63 -4.35 -15.98
N TYR A 204 -9.15 -3.34 -15.28
CA TYR A 204 -10.38 -2.63 -15.65
C TYR A 204 -10.35 -2.09 -17.06
N ASP A 205 -9.26 -1.43 -17.46
CA ASP A 205 -9.11 -0.78 -18.74
C ASP A 205 -9.18 -1.82 -19.88
N GLN A 206 -8.44 -2.91 -19.75
CA GLN A 206 -8.44 -4.02 -20.71
C GLN A 206 -9.82 -4.71 -20.79
N ALA A 207 -10.48 -4.87 -19.65
CA ALA A 207 -11.81 -5.48 -19.58
C ALA A 207 -12.85 -4.60 -20.30
N VAL A 208 -12.77 -3.27 -20.13
CA VAL A 208 -13.65 -2.31 -20.84
C VAL A 208 -13.40 -2.33 -22.33
N GLU A 209 -12.13 -2.28 -22.77
CA GLU A 209 -11.78 -2.32 -24.19
C GLU A 209 -12.30 -3.59 -24.85
N LYS A 210 -12.04 -4.75 -24.23
CA LYS A 210 -12.55 -6.04 -24.70
C LYS A 210 -14.08 -6.06 -24.82
N GLN A 211 -14.78 -5.57 -23.78
CA GLN A 211 -16.25 -5.49 -23.79
C GLN A 211 -16.76 -4.60 -24.95
N VAL A 212 -16.11 -3.45 -25.17
CA VAL A 212 -16.46 -2.53 -26.27
C VAL A 212 -16.27 -3.21 -27.61
N GLU A 213 -15.15 -3.92 -27.82
CA GLU A 213 -14.88 -4.65 -29.07
C GLU A 213 -15.90 -5.77 -29.30
N GLU A 214 -16.20 -6.57 -28.29
CA GLU A 214 -17.22 -7.63 -28.37
C GLU A 214 -18.60 -7.08 -28.72
N VAL A 215 -19.02 -5.97 -28.08
CA VAL A 215 -20.31 -5.32 -28.37
C VAL A 215 -20.33 -4.74 -29.76
N LYS A 216 -19.26 -4.08 -30.23
CA LYS A 216 -19.14 -3.57 -31.59
C LYS A 216 -19.25 -4.67 -32.63
N ALA A 217 -18.58 -5.82 -32.39
CA ALA A 217 -18.63 -6.95 -33.34
C ALA A 217 -20.04 -7.57 -33.46
N GLN A 218 -20.86 -7.47 -32.40
CA GLN A 218 -22.25 -7.98 -32.41
C GLN A 218 -23.27 -6.92 -32.80
N SER A 219 -22.88 -5.65 -32.91
CA SER A 219 -23.77 -4.54 -33.22
C SER A 219 -24.21 -4.60 -34.67
N LYS A 220 -25.49 -4.34 -34.91
CA LYS A 220 -26.03 -4.10 -36.23
C LYS A 220 -25.94 -2.63 -36.64
N ILE A 221 -25.45 -1.76 -35.76
CA ILE A 221 -25.32 -0.33 -35.96
C ILE A 221 -23.87 -0.04 -36.31
N HIS A 222 -23.61 0.34 -37.55
CA HIS A 222 -22.26 0.61 -38.04
C HIS A 222 -22.04 2.08 -38.45
N CYS A 223 -23.14 2.86 -38.56
CA CYS A 223 -23.08 4.29 -38.90
C CYS A 223 -24.19 5.07 -38.18
N VAL A 224 -24.16 6.38 -38.28
CA VAL A 224 -25.16 7.26 -37.66
C VAL A 224 -26.57 7.01 -38.24
N ASP A 225 -26.68 6.69 -39.49
CA ASP A 225 -27.95 6.37 -40.15
C ASP A 225 -28.57 5.09 -39.57
N ASP A 226 -27.78 4.05 -39.33
CA ASP A 226 -28.24 2.83 -38.68
C ASP A 226 -28.77 3.14 -37.26
N LEU A 227 -28.09 4.05 -36.55
CA LEU A 227 -28.51 4.46 -35.20
C LEU A 227 -29.85 5.21 -35.25
N LEU A 228 -30.01 6.15 -36.19
CA LEU A 228 -31.24 6.92 -36.34
C LEU A 228 -32.45 6.06 -36.73
N HIS A 229 -32.24 4.96 -37.44
CA HIS A 229 -33.27 4.03 -37.86
C HIS A 229 -33.38 2.77 -36.98
N SER A 230 -32.61 2.68 -35.88
CA SER A 230 -32.61 1.49 -35.01
C SER A 230 -33.80 1.35 -34.06
N GLY A 231 -34.58 2.43 -33.90
CA GLY A 231 -35.77 2.47 -33.04
C GLY A 231 -37.09 2.50 -33.82
N ALA A 232 -38.16 2.84 -33.13
CA ALA A 232 -39.45 3.11 -33.76
C ALA A 232 -39.36 4.44 -34.56
N THR A 233 -39.39 4.34 -35.86
CA THR A 233 -39.35 5.50 -36.79
C THR A 233 -40.72 5.71 -37.44
N TRP A 234 -41.04 6.94 -37.78
CA TRP A 234 -42.22 7.29 -38.59
C TRP A 234 -41.80 8.19 -39.72
N GLU A 235 -42.44 8.04 -40.84
CA GLU A 235 -42.32 8.95 -41.97
C GLU A 235 -43.33 10.10 -41.79
N ILE A 236 -42.92 11.33 -42.16
CA ILE A 236 -43.74 12.52 -42.13
C ILE A 236 -44.30 12.78 -43.51
#